data_619a8eaced91417aff0c5f29adce1b4d
#
_entry.id   619a8eaced91417aff0c5f29adce1b4d
#
_cell.length_a   1.000
_cell.length_b   1.000
_cell.length_c   1.000
_cell.angle_alpha   90.00
_cell.angle_beta   90.00
_cell.angle_gamma   90.00
#
_symmetry.space_group_name_H-M   'P 1'
#
loop_
_entity.id
_entity.type
_entity.pdbx_description
1 polymer ?
#
loop_
_entity_poly.entity_id
_entity_poly.type
_entity_poly.pdbx_seq_one_letter_code
_entity_poly.pdbx_strand_id
1 'polypeptide(L)'
;MAKKGFAHLHVHTEYSMLDGAARLGDLFQYARELGMDSMATSDHGFLFGAFDFWRQAKANDIKPIIGVEAYLTPGTHRTDRSRVRWGDGSRDDVSGGGAYTHMTMWAETTEGMHNLFRASSVASLEGQLYKPRMDREVLQTYSKGLIATTGCPSGEIQTRLRLGQYQEAVAAAAEFRDIFGKDNFYCEVMDHGLDIERNVQADLHRLAKELNLPFVATNDLHYTRQEDHTAHAALLCVQSGSTLTDPKRFKFDADNFYLRSPEEMYQIFGDVPGACENTLEIAERCNVEFNTKANYMPNFPVPEGENEESWFVKEVERGLHYRFPNGVPDKVREQAEYEVGVITSMGFPGYFLVVADFINWAKNDGIRV
;
A
#
# COMPACT_ATOMS: atom_id res chain seq x y z
N MET A 1 -30.24 9.45 -18.67
CA MET A 1 -30.02 9.01 -17.28
C MET A 1 -28.74 9.64 -16.81
N ALA A 2 -28.64 10.12 -15.56
CA ALA A 2 -27.38 10.59 -15.00
C ALA A 2 -26.37 9.41 -15.02
N LYS A 3 -25.13 9.69 -15.43
CA LYS A 3 -24.06 8.68 -15.44
C LYS A 3 -23.83 8.25 -13.98
N LYS A 4 -23.99 6.97 -13.68
CA LYS A 4 -23.70 6.43 -12.35
C LYS A 4 -22.18 6.42 -12.16
N GLY A 5 -21.69 6.97 -11.06
CA GLY A 5 -20.27 6.93 -10.71
C GLY A 5 -19.90 5.61 -10.03
N PHE A 6 -18.63 5.23 -10.08
CA PHE A 6 -18.06 4.10 -9.36
C PHE A 6 -16.57 4.36 -9.09
N ALA A 7 -16.07 3.95 -7.94
CA ALA A 7 -14.64 4.00 -7.62
C ALA A 7 -14.10 2.57 -7.43
N HIS A 8 -13.09 2.18 -8.21
CA HIS A 8 -12.39 0.92 -7.96
C HIS A 8 -11.53 1.05 -6.71
N LEU A 9 -11.80 0.22 -5.71
CA LEU A 9 -11.17 0.27 -4.40
C LEU A 9 -10.19 -0.89 -4.16
N HIS A 10 -10.33 -2.02 -4.87
CA HIS A 10 -9.40 -3.15 -4.83
C HIS A 10 -8.65 -3.21 -6.16
N VAL A 11 -7.42 -2.69 -6.16
CA VAL A 11 -6.63 -2.43 -7.38
C VAL A 11 -5.17 -2.79 -7.14
N HIS A 12 -4.65 -3.71 -7.95
CA HIS A 12 -3.25 -4.09 -8.00
C HIS A 12 -2.57 -3.42 -9.18
N THR A 13 -1.60 -2.57 -8.87
CA THR A 13 -0.84 -1.84 -9.88
C THR A 13 0.46 -2.59 -10.25
N GLU A 14 1.27 -1.99 -11.12
CA GLU A 14 2.63 -2.46 -11.39
C GLU A 14 3.53 -2.58 -10.15
N TYR A 15 3.11 -2.03 -9.00
CA TYR A 15 3.79 -2.17 -7.71
C TYR A 15 3.41 -3.46 -6.95
N SER A 16 2.36 -4.16 -7.36
CA SER A 16 2.14 -5.59 -7.06
C SER A 16 3.00 -6.44 -8.00
N MET A 17 4.31 -6.28 -7.95
CA MET A 17 5.32 -6.57 -8.97
C MET A 17 5.22 -7.95 -9.65
N LEU A 18 4.64 -8.95 -9.00
CA LEU A 18 4.61 -10.33 -9.51
C LEU A 18 3.26 -10.74 -10.08
N ASP A 19 2.20 -9.96 -9.87
CA ASP A 19 0.84 -10.26 -10.32
C ASP A 19 0.03 -9.03 -10.76
N GLY A 20 0.49 -7.80 -10.49
CA GLY A 20 -0.13 -6.58 -11.00
C GLY A 20 0.48 -6.14 -12.33
N ALA A 21 -0.35 -6.04 -13.37
CA ALA A 21 0.05 -5.58 -14.71
C ALA A 21 -0.56 -4.22 -15.09
N ALA A 22 -1.32 -3.57 -14.19
CA ALA A 22 -1.90 -2.27 -14.43
C ALA A 22 -0.87 -1.15 -14.21
N ARG A 23 -0.35 -0.59 -15.32
CA ARG A 23 0.60 0.53 -15.28
C ARG A 23 -0.13 1.82 -14.97
N LEU A 24 0.38 2.63 -14.05
CA LEU A 24 -0.31 3.81 -13.53
C LEU A 24 -0.75 4.78 -14.63
N GLY A 25 0.12 5.08 -15.59
CA GLY A 25 -0.21 5.99 -16.69
C GLY A 25 -1.40 5.51 -17.52
N ASP A 26 -1.38 4.25 -17.94
CA ASP A 26 -2.44 3.64 -18.75
C ASP A 26 -3.74 3.48 -17.93
N LEU A 27 -3.61 3.11 -16.65
CA LEU A 27 -4.72 2.93 -15.72
C LEU A 27 -5.51 4.23 -15.52
N PHE A 28 -4.83 5.34 -15.23
CA PHE A 28 -5.49 6.63 -15.02
C PHE A 28 -6.07 7.21 -16.30
N GLN A 29 -5.38 7.06 -17.42
CA GLN A 29 -5.92 7.46 -18.71
C GLN A 29 -7.24 6.72 -19.00
N TYR A 30 -7.24 5.40 -18.86
CA TYR A 30 -8.44 4.60 -19.14
C TYR A 30 -9.57 4.85 -18.14
N ALA A 31 -9.26 5.05 -16.86
CA ALA A 31 -10.26 5.45 -15.86
C ALA A 31 -10.97 6.75 -16.25
N ARG A 32 -10.25 7.74 -16.75
CA ARG A 32 -10.83 8.99 -17.27
C ARG A 32 -11.70 8.77 -18.50
N GLU A 33 -11.26 7.93 -19.44
CA GLU A 33 -12.06 7.57 -20.63
C GLU A 33 -13.42 6.95 -20.21
N LEU A 34 -13.41 6.13 -19.15
CA LEU A 34 -14.62 5.55 -18.55
C LEU A 34 -15.40 6.54 -17.67
N GLY A 35 -14.85 7.74 -17.41
CA GLY A 35 -15.48 8.81 -16.65
C GLY A 35 -15.47 8.60 -15.15
N MET A 36 -14.46 7.93 -14.63
CA MET A 36 -14.16 7.83 -13.21
C MET A 36 -13.37 9.05 -12.75
N ASP A 37 -13.60 9.48 -11.52
CA ASP A 37 -12.93 10.62 -10.87
C ASP A 37 -12.17 10.24 -9.60
N SER A 38 -12.22 9.00 -9.20
CA SER A 38 -11.57 8.46 -7.99
C SER A 38 -11.17 7.01 -8.16
N MET A 39 -10.05 6.61 -7.56
CA MET A 39 -9.52 5.25 -7.60
C MET A 39 -8.60 4.99 -6.42
N ALA A 40 -8.62 3.75 -5.90
CA ALA A 40 -7.67 3.32 -4.88
C ALA A 40 -6.46 2.58 -5.49
N THR A 41 -5.38 2.51 -4.71
CA THR A 41 -4.39 1.44 -4.79
C THR A 41 -4.55 0.53 -3.58
N SER A 42 -4.39 -0.76 -3.78
CA SER A 42 -4.40 -1.78 -2.73
C SER A 42 -3.35 -2.85 -3.02
N ASP A 43 -2.17 -2.44 -3.43
CA ASP A 43 -1.07 -3.34 -3.77
C ASP A 43 -0.74 -4.31 -2.63
N HIS A 44 -0.28 -5.51 -2.98
CA HIS A 44 -0.02 -6.60 -2.05
C HIS A 44 1.02 -6.27 -0.98
N GLY A 45 0.60 -6.16 0.27
CA GLY A 45 1.42 -6.12 1.49
C GLY A 45 2.31 -4.89 1.67
N PHE A 46 2.47 -4.05 0.63
CA PHE A 46 3.40 -2.92 0.62
C PHE A 46 2.75 -1.65 0.06
N LEU A 47 3.36 -0.51 0.39
CA LEU A 47 2.91 0.81 -0.04
C LEU A 47 3.97 1.51 -0.91
N PHE A 48 4.80 0.74 -1.61
CA PHE A 48 5.91 1.27 -2.42
C PHE A 48 5.44 2.23 -3.51
N GLY A 49 4.27 1.96 -4.11
CA GLY A 49 3.65 2.79 -5.14
C GLY A 49 2.85 3.99 -4.62
N ALA A 50 2.62 4.12 -3.31
CA ALA A 50 1.63 5.06 -2.76
C ALA A 50 1.87 6.52 -3.17
N PHE A 51 3.12 7.00 -3.12
CA PHE A 51 3.45 8.38 -3.51
C PHE A 51 3.32 8.59 -5.01
N ASP A 52 3.80 7.65 -5.83
CA ASP A 52 3.72 7.77 -7.29
C ASP A 52 2.27 7.67 -7.77
N PHE A 53 1.48 6.76 -7.19
CA PHE A 53 0.05 6.67 -7.42
C PHE A 53 -0.66 7.99 -7.11
N TRP A 54 -0.44 8.55 -5.90
CA TRP A 54 -1.02 9.82 -5.48
C TRP A 54 -0.66 10.96 -6.44
N ARG A 55 0.62 11.07 -6.82
CA ARG A 55 1.12 12.11 -7.73
C ARG A 55 0.51 11.99 -9.13
N GLN A 56 0.50 10.77 -9.69
CA GLN A 56 -0.02 10.54 -11.04
C GLN A 56 -1.54 10.66 -11.10
N ALA A 57 -2.27 10.19 -10.08
CA ALA A 57 -3.72 10.37 -9.98
C ALA A 57 -4.10 11.85 -10.01
N LYS A 58 -3.45 12.68 -9.17
CA LYS A 58 -3.68 14.13 -9.16
C LYS A 58 -3.33 14.79 -10.51
N ALA A 59 -2.28 14.35 -11.18
CA ALA A 59 -1.91 14.87 -12.50
C ALA A 59 -2.93 14.50 -13.60
N ASN A 60 -3.78 13.49 -13.35
CA ASN A 60 -4.86 13.05 -14.23
C ASN A 60 -6.26 13.44 -13.73
N ASP A 61 -6.38 14.38 -12.80
CA ASP A 61 -7.65 14.80 -12.16
C ASP A 61 -8.47 13.63 -11.57
N ILE A 62 -7.78 12.61 -11.04
CA ILE A 62 -8.38 11.49 -10.32
C ILE A 62 -8.03 11.64 -8.84
N LYS A 63 -9.03 11.50 -7.97
CA LYS A 63 -8.87 11.49 -6.52
C LYS A 63 -8.18 10.20 -6.09
N PRO A 64 -6.94 10.25 -5.53
CA PRO A 64 -6.24 9.06 -5.07
C PRO A 64 -6.76 8.60 -3.72
N ILE A 65 -6.96 7.29 -3.57
CA ILE A 65 -7.25 6.63 -2.32
C ILE A 65 -6.08 5.68 -2.05
N ILE A 66 -5.38 5.89 -0.93
CA ILE A 66 -4.18 5.11 -0.59
C ILE A 66 -4.57 3.95 0.31
N GLY A 67 -4.28 2.76 -0.14
CA GLY A 67 -4.59 1.52 0.55
C GLY A 67 -3.56 0.43 0.34
N VAL A 68 -3.85 -0.74 0.88
CA VAL A 68 -3.05 -1.96 0.77
C VAL A 68 -3.95 -3.18 0.90
N GLU A 69 -3.71 -4.22 0.14
CA GLU A 69 -4.18 -5.55 0.48
C GLU A 69 -3.16 -6.21 1.41
N ALA A 70 -3.44 -6.11 2.71
CA ALA A 70 -2.54 -6.60 3.74
C ALA A 70 -2.57 -8.12 3.87
N TYR A 71 -1.42 -8.70 4.19
CA TYR A 71 -1.33 -10.07 4.65
C TYR A 71 -1.52 -10.11 6.17
N LEU A 72 -2.43 -10.94 6.64
CA LEU A 72 -2.70 -11.13 8.06
C LEU A 72 -2.28 -12.53 8.52
N THR A 73 -1.81 -12.64 9.75
CA THR A 73 -1.60 -13.97 10.36
C THR A 73 -2.97 -14.65 10.60
N PRO A 74 -3.06 -15.97 10.41
CA PRO A 74 -4.32 -16.71 10.60
C PRO A 74 -4.62 -16.99 12.10
N GLY A 75 -4.74 -15.91 12.90
CA GLY A 75 -5.00 -15.99 14.34
C GLY A 75 -3.75 -16.22 15.21
N THR A 76 -2.54 -16.12 14.65
CA THR A 76 -1.27 -16.24 15.37
C THR A 76 -0.61 -14.87 15.56
N HIS A 77 0.39 -14.80 16.46
CA HIS A 77 1.24 -13.60 16.56
C HIS A 77 2.13 -13.48 15.31
N ARG A 78 2.43 -12.25 14.86
CA ARG A 78 3.21 -11.97 13.63
C ARG A 78 4.58 -12.64 13.57
N THR A 79 5.23 -12.83 14.73
CA THR A 79 6.53 -13.50 14.81
C THR A 79 6.43 -15.03 14.79
N ASP A 80 5.24 -15.60 14.96
CA ASP A 80 5.02 -17.03 14.89
C ASP A 80 5.20 -17.52 13.44
N ARG A 81 6.03 -18.50 13.25
CA ARG A 81 6.35 -19.10 11.94
C ARG A 81 5.58 -20.40 11.69
N SER A 82 4.68 -20.78 12.59
CA SER A 82 3.82 -21.96 12.44
C SER A 82 2.85 -21.76 11.27
N ARG A 83 2.54 -22.86 10.60
CA ARG A 83 1.52 -22.90 9.55
C ARG A 83 0.21 -23.39 10.14
N VAL A 84 -0.85 -22.63 9.94
CA VAL A 84 -2.16 -22.92 10.47
C VAL A 84 -3.02 -23.60 9.40
N ARG A 85 -3.80 -24.59 9.81
CA ARG A 85 -4.84 -25.20 8.99
C ARG A 85 -6.15 -25.08 9.71
N TRP A 86 -7.15 -24.56 9.02
CA TRP A 86 -8.53 -24.53 9.51
C TRP A 86 -9.36 -25.69 8.96
N GLY A 87 -8.94 -26.27 7.85
CA GLY A 87 -9.51 -27.42 7.17
C GLY A 87 -8.51 -28.56 6.98
N ASP A 88 -8.56 -29.22 5.84
CA ASP A 88 -7.75 -30.40 5.50
C ASP A 88 -6.42 -30.07 4.78
N GLY A 89 -6.17 -28.77 4.51
CA GLY A 89 -5.00 -28.29 3.76
C GLY A 89 -5.21 -28.29 2.25
N SER A 90 -6.45 -28.36 1.78
CA SER A 90 -6.83 -28.20 0.38
C SER A 90 -6.64 -26.75 -0.13
N ARG A 91 -7.01 -26.49 -1.39
CA ARG A 91 -7.01 -25.14 -1.98
C ARG A 91 -7.93 -24.16 -1.26
N ASP A 92 -8.95 -24.66 -0.58
CA ASP A 92 -9.94 -23.84 0.13
C ASP A 92 -9.49 -23.44 1.54
N ASP A 93 -8.34 -23.93 1.98
CA ASP A 93 -7.77 -23.64 3.30
C ASP A 93 -6.95 -22.31 3.28
N VAL A 94 -6.31 -22.02 4.38
CA VAL A 94 -5.51 -20.80 4.62
C VAL A 94 -4.43 -20.62 3.57
N SER A 95 -4.34 -19.41 3.01
CA SER A 95 -3.41 -19.06 1.93
C SER A 95 -1.93 -19.22 2.33
N GLY A 96 -1.06 -19.33 1.32
CA GLY A 96 0.38 -19.53 1.54
C GLY A 96 0.68 -20.83 2.28
N GLY A 97 -0.19 -21.84 2.16
CA GLY A 97 -0.06 -23.11 2.89
C GLY A 97 -0.17 -22.95 4.39
N GLY A 98 -1.05 -22.09 4.87
CA GLY A 98 -1.28 -21.83 6.29
C GLY A 98 -0.49 -20.64 6.86
N ALA A 99 0.07 -19.79 6.02
CA ALA A 99 0.93 -18.72 6.48
C ALA A 99 0.21 -17.38 6.68
N TYR A 100 -0.80 -17.07 5.87
CA TYR A 100 -1.48 -15.77 5.89
C TYR A 100 -2.88 -15.81 5.29
N THR A 101 -3.66 -14.76 5.57
CA THR A 101 -4.90 -14.40 4.89
C THR A 101 -4.79 -12.97 4.35
N HIS A 102 -5.79 -12.50 3.62
CA HIS A 102 -5.80 -11.17 3.02
C HIS A 102 -6.84 -10.25 3.66
N MET A 103 -6.59 -8.93 3.64
CA MET A 103 -7.54 -7.89 4.02
C MET A 103 -7.23 -6.60 3.27
N THR A 104 -8.24 -6.03 2.61
CA THR A 104 -8.11 -4.73 1.95
C THR A 104 -8.38 -3.61 2.94
N MET A 105 -7.49 -2.63 2.98
CA MET A 105 -7.58 -1.46 3.86
C MET A 105 -7.23 -0.19 3.11
N TRP A 106 -7.90 0.93 3.46
CA TRP A 106 -7.65 2.26 2.90
C TRP A 106 -7.48 3.29 4.00
N ALA A 107 -6.64 4.30 3.74
CA ALA A 107 -6.47 5.44 4.62
C ALA A 107 -7.59 6.47 4.39
N GLU A 108 -8.39 6.71 5.40
CA GLU A 108 -9.41 7.76 5.41
C GLU A 108 -8.79 9.16 5.55
N THR A 109 -7.69 9.25 6.35
CA THR A 109 -7.02 10.51 6.66
C THR A 109 -5.51 10.40 6.44
N THR A 110 -4.81 11.54 6.42
CA THR A 110 -3.32 11.55 6.38
C THR A 110 -2.72 10.86 7.63
N GLU A 111 -3.35 10.96 8.80
CA GLU A 111 -2.94 10.20 9.99
C GLU A 111 -3.09 8.69 9.76
N GLY A 112 -4.24 8.28 9.18
CA GLY A 112 -4.49 6.88 8.79
C GLY A 112 -3.46 6.37 7.78
N MET A 113 -3.09 7.17 6.79
CA MET A 113 -2.01 6.81 5.84
C MET A 113 -0.68 6.57 6.56
N HIS A 114 -0.31 7.42 7.51
CA HIS A 114 0.89 7.19 8.32
C HIS A 114 0.78 5.95 9.21
N ASN A 115 -0.41 5.64 9.73
CA ASN A 115 -0.65 4.41 10.48
C ASN A 115 -0.52 3.18 9.57
N LEU A 116 -1.02 3.26 8.34
CA LEU A 116 -0.88 2.20 7.35
C LEU A 116 0.60 1.94 7.01
N PHE A 117 1.41 3.00 6.86
CA PHE A 117 2.87 2.87 6.68
C PHE A 117 3.54 2.20 7.88
N ARG A 118 3.16 2.56 9.12
CA ARG A 118 3.71 1.94 10.33
C ARG A 118 3.33 0.47 10.43
N ALA A 119 2.05 0.14 10.20
CA ALA A 119 1.57 -1.23 10.20
C ALA A 119 2.31 -2.11 9.17
N SER A 120 2.45 -1.63 7.93
CA SER A 120 3.21 -2.31 6.87
C SER A 120 4.70 -2.45 7.22
N SER A 121 5.29 -1.45 7.88
CA SER A 121 6.69 -1.52 8.35
C SER A 121 6.87 -2.58 9.44
N VAL A 122 5.98 -2.64 10.43
CA VAL A 122 6.01 -3.68 11.48
C VAL A 122 5.82 -5.07 10.84
N ALA A 123 4.89 -5.21 9.91
CA ALA A 123 4.70 -6.47 9.17
C ALA A 123 5.96 -6.93 8.44
N SER A 124 6.68 -5.99 7.82
CA SER A 124 7.92 -6.28 7.09
C SER A 124 9.08 -6.64 8.02
N LEU A 125 9.23 -5.94 9.14
CA LEU A 125 10.35 -6.10 10.07
C LEU A 125 10.18 -7.30 11.00
N GLU A 126 8.96 -7.58 11.46
CA GLU A 126 8.69 -8.58 12.48
C GLU A 126 7.88 -9.77 11.96
N GLY A 127 6.96 -9.54 10.99
CA GLY A 127 5.98 -10.51 10.51
C GLY A 127 6.39 -11.29 9.26
N GLN A 128 7.60 -11.15 8.76
CA GLN A 128 8.04 -11.74 7.49
C GLN A 128 8.08 -13.27 7.53
N LEU A 129 7.09 -13.89 6.86
CA LEU A 129 7.07 -15.31 6.52
C LEU A 129 6.47 -15.48 5.13
N TYR A 130 7.30 -15.56 4.08
CA TYR A 130 6.99 -15.43 2.65
C TYR A 130 6.42 -14.05 2.27
N LYS A 131 5.54 -13.50 3.10
CA LYS A 131 4.88 -12.21 2.95
C LYS A 131 4.98 -11.42 4.26
N PRO A 132 4.93 -10.09 4.24
CA PRO A 132 4.90 -9.25 5.44
C PRO A 132 3.51 -9.35 6.11
N ARG A 133 3.43 -9.99 7.26
CA ARG A 133 2.15 -10.27 7.92
C ARG A 133 1.90 -9.36 9.11
N MET A 134 0.71 -8.80 9.16
CA MET A 134 0.17 -8.11 10.34
C MET A 134 -0.61 -9.11 11.20
N ASP A 135 -0.71 -8.85 12.49
CA ASP A 135 -1.60 -9.57 13.40
C ASP A 135 -2.63 -8.62 14.01
N ARG A 136 -3.50 -9.14 14.88
CA ARG A 136 -4.56 -8.37 15.55
C ARG A 136 -3.99 -7.20 16.37
N GLU A 137 -2.85 -7.38 17.01
CA GLU A 137 -2.18 -6.34 17.82
C GLU A 137 -1.76 -5.15 16.94
N VAL A 138 -1.15 -5.42 15.78
CA VAL A 138 -0.78 -4.37 14.81
C VAL A 138 -2.02 -3.62 14.32
N LEU A 139 -3.08 -4.36 13.97
CA LEU A 139 -4.33 -3.75 13.54
C LEU A 139 -4.96 -2.88 14.64
N GLN A 140 -5.05 -3.37 15.88
CA GLN A 140 -5.57 -2.59 17.01
C GLN A 140 -4.76 -1.32 17.27
N THR A 141 -3.43 -1.40 17.13
CA THR A 141 -2.54 -0.27 17.39
C THR A 141 -2.66 0.82 16.32
N TYR A 142 -2.88 0.44 15.05
CA TYR A 142 -2.80 1.34 13.91
C TYR A 142 -4.10 1.51 13.12
N SER A 143 -5.26 1.03 13.62
CA SER A 143 -6.55 1.12 12.92
C SER A 143 -7.12 2.54 12.79
N LYS A 144 -6.66 3.49 13.59
CA LYS A 144 -7.20 4.86 13.58
C LYS A 144 -7.03 5.52 12.20
N GLY A 145 -8.15 6.00 11.64
CA GLY A 145 -8.18 6.64 10.32
C GLY A 145 -8.04 5.66 9.16
N LEU A 146 -8.35 4.37 9.39
CA LEU A 146 -8.40 3.34 8.36
C LEU A 146 -9.85 2.85 8.17
N ILE A 147 -10.15 2.50 6.94
CA ILE A 147 -11.33 1.75 6.52
C ILE A 147 -10.84 0.38 6.06
N ALA A 148 -11.55 -0.69 6.41
CA ALA A 148 -11.18 -2.06 6.06
C ALA A 148 -12.38 -2.89 5.58
N THR A 149 -12.11 -4.05 5.01
CA THR A 149 -13.14 -4.96 4.49
C THR A 149 -12.99 -6.38 5.01
N THR A 150 -14.00 -7.20 4.71
CA THR A 150 -13.94 -8.67 4.94
C THR A 150 -12.88 -9.37 4.07
N GLY A 151 -12.33 -8.67 3.08
CA GLY A 151 -11.31 -9.17 2.17
C GLY A 151 -11.84 -9.99 1.00
N CYS A 152 -10.92 -10.37 0.11
CA CYS A 152 -11.14 -11.20 -1.08
C CYS A 152 -11.33 -12.70 -0.71
N PRO A 153 -11.47 -13.62 -1.69
CA PRO A 153 -11.52 -15.06 -1.43
C PRO A 153 -10.38 -15.63 -0.58
N SER A 154 -9.20 -14.98 -0.59
CA SER A 154 -8.07 -15.36 0.28
C SER A 154 -8.14 -14.75 1.70
N GLY A 155 -9.17 -13.96 2.00
CA GLY A 155 -9.42 -13.40 3.32
C GLY A 155 -9.88 -14.45 4.34
N GLU A 156 -9.73 -14.13 5.63
CA GLU A 156 -10.11 -15.03 6.72
C GLU A 156 -11.59 -15.38 6.67
N ILE A 157 -12.46 -14.38 6.52
CA ILE A 157 -13.92 -14.57 6.56
C ILE A 157 -14.37 -15.51 5.45
N GLN A 158 -14.00 -15.24 4.19
CA GLN A 158 -14.40 -16.05 3.06
C GLN A 158 -13.79 -17.46 3.12
N THR A 159 -12.55 -17.61 3.58
CA THR A 159 -11.93 -18.93 3.82
C THR A 159 -12.70 -19.74 4.84
N ARG A 160 -13.10 -19.14 5.96
CA ARG A 160 -13.94 -19.80 6.98
C ARG A 160 -15.29 -20.24 6.42
N LEU A 161 -15.95 -19.38 5.62
CA LEU A 161 -17.22 -19.72 4.98
C LEU A 161 -17.08 -20.92 4.02
N ARG A 162 -16.02 -20.95 3.19
CA ARG A 162 -15.77 -22.09 2.29
C ARG A 162 -15.55 -23.40 3.04
N LEU A 163 -14.96 -23.35 4.22
CA LEU A 163 -14.75 -24.50 5.09
C LEU A 163 -16.00 -24.88 5.92
N GLY A 164 -17.13 -24.20 5.73
CA GLY A 164 -18.36 -24.43 6.50
C GLY A 164 -18.30 -23.93 7.94
N GLN A 165 -17.34 -23.10 8.28
CA GLN A 165 -17.10 -22.55 9.62
C GLN A 165 -17.79 -21.19 9.77
N TYR A 166 -19.11 -21.17 9.66
CA TYR A 166 -19.90 -19.92 9.64
C TYR A 166 -19.75 -19.13 10.95
N GLN A 167 -19.79 -19.78 12.11
CA GLN A 167 -19.69 -19.10 13.40
C GLN A 167 -18.32 -18.46 13.62
N GLU A 168 -17.26 -19.13 13.18
CA GLU A 168 -15.90 -18.61 13.20
C GLU A 168 -15.73 -17.43 12.25
N ALA A 169 -16.38 -17.47 11.09
CA ALA A 169 -16.41 -16.34 10.16
C ALA A 169 -17.10 -15.10 10.77
N VAL A 170 -18.27 -15.32 11.42
CA VAL A 170 -19.00 -14.24 12.13
C VAL A 170 -18.16 -13.68 13.27
N ALA A 171 -17.50 -14.53 14.08
CA ALA A 171 -16.65 -14.09 15.17
C ALA A 171 -15.46 -13.25 14.68
N ALA A 172 -14.78 -13.68 13.61
CA ALA A 172 -13.68 -12.95 13.01
C ALA A 172 -14.14 -11.61 12.43
N ALA A 173 -15.28 -11.57 11.72
CA ALA A 173 -15.83 -10.34 11.18
C ALA A 173 -16.26 -9.34 12.26
N ALA A 174 -16.82 -9.83 13.36
CA ALA A 174 -17.17 -9.00 14.52
C ALA A 174 -15.93 -8.41 15.19
N GLU A 175 -14.87 -9.22 15.37
CA GLU A 175 -13.59 -8.75 15.89
C GLU A 175 -12.98 -7.64 15.03
N PHE A 176 -12.92 -7.82 13.71
CA PHE A 176 -12.42 -6.80 12.80
C PHE A 176 -13.29 -5.53 12.82
N ARG A 177 -14.62 -5.68 12.80
CA ARG A 177 -15.53 -4.53 12.95
C ARG A 177 -15.23 -3.74 14.24
N ASP A 178 -14.96 -4.43 15.33
CA ASP A 178 -14.69 -3.78 16.61
C ASP A 178 -13.31 -3.09 16.63
N ILE A 179 -12.31 -3.64 15.89
CA ILE A 179 -10.99 -3.02 15.69
C ILE A 179 -11.07 -1.73 14.87
N PHE A 180 -11.76 -1.75 13.73
CA PHE A 180 -11.82 -0.60 12.82
C PHE A 180 -12.97 0.37 13.16
N GLY A 181 -13.97 -0.09 13.90
CA GLY A 181 -15.21 0.63 14.17
C GLY A 181 -16.30 0.26 13.16
N LYS A 182 -17.56 0.28 13.63
CA LYS A 182 -18.74 -0.16 12.85
C LYS A 182 -18.96 0.58 11.53
N ASP A 183 -18.51 1.83 11.45
CA ASP A 183 -18.69 2.69 10.27
C ASP A 183 -17.49 2.60 9.30
N ASN A 184 -16.45 1.83 9.68
CA ASN A 184 -15.19 1.71 8.94
C ASN A 184 -14.89 0.25 8.52
N PHE A 185 -15.86 -0.65 8.63
CA PHE A 185 -15.67 -2.04 8.24
C PHE A 185 -16.80 -2.49 7.31
N TYR A 186 -16.45 -2.91 6.08
CA TYR A 186 -17.38 -3.22 5.00
C TYR A 186 -17.32 -4.71 4.64
N CYS A 187 -18.47 -5.25 4.22
CA CYS A 187 -18.52 -6.55 3.58
C CYS A 187 -18.18 -6.40 2.10
N GLU A 188 -17.01 -6.89 1.71
CA GLU A 188 -16.53 -6.85 0.33
C GLU A 188 -17.16 -7.94 -0.50
N VAL A 189 -17.71 -7.57 -1.66
CA VAL A 189 -18.32 -8.48 -2.63
C VAL A 189 -17.63 -8.40 -3.99
N MET A 190 -17.34 -9.58 -4.56
CA MET A 190 -16.72 -9.76 -5.87
C MET A 190 -17.50 -10.79 -6.68
N ASP A 191 -17.50 -10.67 -8.01
CA ASP A 191 -18.01 -11.70 -8.93
C ASP A 191 -17.21 -11.69 -10.24
N HIS A 192 -16.25 -12.60 -10.33
CA HIS A 192 -15.53 -12.93 -11.56
C HIS A 192 -16.11 -14.16 -12.26
N GLY A 193 -17.25 -14.66 -11.78
CA GLY A 193 -17.86 -15.88 -12.27
C GLY A 193 -17.25 -17.15 -11.71
N LEU A 194 -16.43 -17.06 -10.68
CA LEU A 194 -15.70 -18.17 -10.10
C LEU A 194 -16.52 -18.88 -9.02
N ASP A 195 -16.46 -20.21 -8.98
CA ASP A 195 -17.14 -21.00 -7.97
C ASP A 195 -16.69 -20.67 -6.54
N ILE A 196 -15.41 -20.31 -6.37
CA ILE A 196 -14.85 -19.92 -5.07
C ILE A 196 -15.55 -18.68 -4.47
N GLU A 197 -16.06 -17.78 -5.30
CA GLU A 197 -16.81 -16.59 -4.89
C GLU A 197 -18.29 -16.91 -4.71
N ARG A 198 -18.88 -17.59 -5.69
CA ARG A 198 -20.33 -17.89 -5.73
C ARG A 198 -20.78 -18.80 -4.58
N ASN A 199 -19.96 -19.78 -4.23
CA ASN A 199 -20.29 -20.75 -3.18
C ASN A 199 -20.42 -20.14 -1.77
N VAL A 200 -19.79 -18.97 -1.53
CA VAL A 200 -19.85 -18.30 -0.22
C VAL A 200 -20.75 -17.07 -0.21
N GLN A 201 -21.26 -16.64 -1.36
CA GLN A 201 -21.99 -15.38 -1.49
C GLN A 201 -23.23 -15.31 -0.58
N ALA A 202 -24.02 -16.38 -0.51
CA ALA A 202 -25.21 -16.42 0.34
C ALA A 202 -24.89 -16.28 1.83
N ASP A 203 -23.85 -16.99 2.30
CA ASP A 203 -23.40 -16.92 3.68
C ASP A 203 -22.71 -15.59 4.00
N LEU A 204 -21.99 -15.01 3.04
CA LEU A 204 -21.39 -13.69 3.17
C LEU A 204 -22.46 -12.59 3.32
N HIS A 205 -23.54 -12.64 2.53
CA HIS A 205 -24.69 -11.74 2.65
C HIS A 205 -25.42 -11.92 3.98
N ARG A 206 -25.58 -13.17 4.43
CA ARG A 206 -26.18 -13.50 5.73
C ARG A 206 -25.35 -12.91 6.88
N LEU A 207 -24.03 -13.09 6.85
CA LEU A 207 -23.09 -12.56 7.83
C LEU A 207 -23.13 -11.01 7.86
N ALA A 208 -23.12 -10.37 6.69
CA ALA A 208 -23.21 -8.91 6.60
C ALA A 208 -24.49 -8.38 7.23
N LYS A 209 -25.64 -9.05 6.99
CA LYS A 209 -26.92 -8.71 7.61
C LYS A 209 -26.91 -8.92 9.12
N GLU A 210 -26.35 -10.04 9.60
CA GLU A 210 -26.28 -10.38 11.02
C GLU A 210 -25.44 -9.38 11.82
N LEU A 211 -24.32 -8.91 11.24
CA LEU A 211 -23.42 -7.94 11.86
C LEU A 211 -23.73 -6.48 11.49
N ASN A 212 -24.75 -6.25 10.67
CA ASN A 212 -25.11 -4.93 10.13
C ASN A 212 -23.92 -4.25 9.44
N LEU A 213 -23.21 -4.99 8.57
CA LEU A 213 -22.09 -4.46 7.77
C LEU A 213 -22.62 -3.92 6.43
N PRO A 214 -22.21 -2.70 6.02
CA PRO A 214 -22.48 -2.20 4.68
C PRO A 214 -21.68 -3.01 3.64
N PHE A 215 -22.24 -3.18 2.43
CA PHE A 215 -21.54 -3.82 1.33
C PHE A 215 -20.64 -2.85 0.58
N VAL A 216 -19.57 -3.35 -0.02
CA VAL A 216 -18.75 -2.63 -1.00
C VAL A 216 -18.39 -3.58 -2.14
N ALA A 217 -18.67 -3.15 -3.37
CA ALA A 217 -18.33 -3.92 -4.58
C ALA A 217 -16.90 -3.62 -5.02
N THR A 218 -16.14 -4.66 -5.31
CA THR A 218 -14.78 -4.54 -5.85
C THR A 218 -14.56 -5.50 -7.02
N ASN A 219 -13.49 -5.31 -7.79
CA ASN A 219 -13.17 -6.17 -8.93
C ASN A 219 -11.75 -6.74 -8.87
N ASP A 220 -11.05 -6.61 -7.74
CA ASP A 220 -9.70 -7.18 -7.58
C ASP A 220 -8.82 -7.00 -8.85
N LEU A 221 -8.78 -5.75 -9.34
CA LEU A 221 -8.19 -5.37 -10.60
C LEU A 221 -6.69 -5.69 -10.63
N HIS A 222 -6.24 -6.43 -11.65
CA HIS A 222 -4.84 -6.79 -11.84
C HIS A 222 -4.24 -6.29 -13.16
N TYR A 223 -5.07 -5.84 -14.10
CA TYR A 223 -4.63 -5.26 -15.38
C TYR A 223 -5.66 -4.25 -15.90
N THR A 224 -5.23 -3.37 -16.81
CA THR A 224 -6.03 -2.21 -17.19
C THR A 224 -7.17 -2.57 -18.14
N ARG A 225 -6.90 -3.31 -19.22
CA ARG A 225 -7.90 -3.66 -20.24
C ARG A 225 -8.10 -5.17 -20.32
N GLN A 226 -9.25 -5.63 -20.77
CA GLN A 226 -9.54 -7.06 -20.83
C GLN A 226 -8.52 -7.84 -21.67
N GLU A 227 -8.05 -7.30 -22.79
CA GLU A 227 -7.04 -7.92 -23.64
C GLU A 227 -5.68 -8.11 -22.96
N ASP A 228 -5.39 -7.35 -21.88
CA ASP A 228 -4.14 -7.45 -21.13
C ASP A 228 -4.03 -8.76 -20.33
N HIS A 229 -5.12 -9.55 -20.22
CA HIS A 229 -5.11 -10.86 -19.54
C HIS A 229 -4.01 -11.79 -20.06
N THR A 230 -3.66 -11.69 -21.35
CA THR A 230 -2.60 -12.51 -21.96
C THR A 230 -1.20 -12.10 -21.45
N ALA A 231 -0.94 -10.79 -21.35
CA ALA A 231 0.30 -10.27 -20.78
C ALA A 231 0.40 -10.58 -19.29
N HIS A 232 -0.71 -10.42 -18.55
CA HIS A 232 -0.83 -10.80 -17.16
C HIS A 232 -0.54 -12.30 -16.94
N ALA A 233 -1.05 -13.18 -17.79
CA ALA A 233 -0.74 -14.61 -17.71
C ALA A 233 0.75 -14.91 -17.87
N ALA A 234 1.49 -14.14 -18.69
CA ALA A 234 2.94 -14.26 -18.80
C ALA A 234 3.66 -13.78 -17.52
N LEU A 235 3.18 -12.69 -16.89
CA LEU A 235 3.70 -12.20 -15.61
C LEU A 235 3.54 -13.27 -14.52
N LEU A 236 2.39 -13.93 -14.42
CA LEU A 236 2.16 -15.03 -13.47
C LEU A 236 3.11 -16.22 -13.71
N CYS A 237 3.53 -16.47 -14.95
CA CYS A 237 4.56 -17.47 -15.24
C CYS A 237 5.93 -17.08 -14.69
N VAL A 238 6.30 -15.80 -14.71
CA VAL A 238 7.53 -15.30 -14.08
C VAL A 238 7.48 -15.54 -12.57
N GLN A 239 6.36 -15.21 -11.92
CA GLN A 239 6.16 -15.43 -10.49
C GLN A 239 6.30 -16.90 -10.08
N SER A 240 5.70 -17.81 -10.86
CA SER A 240 5.62 -19.24 -10.53
C SER A 240 6.80 -20.06 -11.08
N GLY A 241 7.72 -19.45 -11.84
CA GLY A 241 8.81 -20.16 -12.51
C GLY A 241 8.32 -21.17 -13.56
N SER A 242 7.16 -20.92 -14.18
CA SER A 242 6.53 -21.80 -15.18
C SER A 242 6.51 -21.17 -16.58
N THR A 243 5.86 -21.82 -17.53
CA THR A 243 5.68 -21.33 -18.91
C THR A 243 4.19 -21.28 -19.26
N LEU A 244 3.82 -20.47 -20.27
CA LEU A 244 2.42 -20.39 -20.74
C LEU A 244 1.86 -21.72 -21.22
N THR A 245 2.70 -22.64 -21.68
CA THR A 245 2.33 -23.97 -22.16
C THR A 245 2.20 -25.01 -21.06
N ASP A 246 2.63 -24.71 -19.82
CA ASP A 246 2.46 -25.63 -18.71
C ASP A 246 0.99 -25.67 -18.26
N PRO A 247 0.29 -26.82 -18.38
CA PRO A 247 -1.11 -26.93 -17.98
C PRO A 247 -1.33 -26.82 -16.47
N LYS A 248 -0.27 -26.98 -15.66
CA LYS A 248 -0.30 -26.90 -14.19
C LYS A 248 0.17 -25.54 -13.66
N ARG A 249 0.49 -24.57 -14.55
CA ARG A 249 0.92 -23.25 -14.13
C ARG A 249 -0.12 -22.57 -13.24
N PHE A 250 0.32 -21.72 -12.35
CA PHE A 250 -0.57 -20.81 -11.66
C PHE A 250 -1.21 -19.85 -12.67
N LYS A 251 -2.51 -19.69 -12.58
CA LYS A 251 -3.29 -18.78 -13.44
C LYS A 251 -4.53 -18.31 -12.70
N PHE A 252 -5.03 -17.18 -13.09
CA PHE A 252 -6.39 -16.79 -12.76
C PHE A 252 -7.35 -17.57 -13.67
N ASP A 253 -8.40 -18.11 -13.09
CA ASP A 253 -9.36 -18.94 -13.83
C ASP A 253 -10.45 -18.11 -14.53
N ALA A 254 -10.30 -16.78 -14.59
CA ALA A 254 -11.11 -15.81 -15.32
C ALA A 254 -10.24 -14.74 -15.99
N ASP A 255 -10.79 -14.03 -16.96
CA ASP A 255 -10.13 -12.97 -17.74
C ASP A 255 -10.75 -11.57 -17.50
N ASN A 256 -11.38 -11.37 -16.36
CA ASN A 256 -12.19 -10.21 -16.08
C ASN A 256 -11.72 -9.41 -14.84
N PHE A 257 -10.43 -9.55 -14.48
CA PHE A 257 -9.73 -8.75 -13.47
C PHE A 257 -9.20 -7.41 -14.02
N TYR A 258 -9.93 -6.83 -14.98
CA TYR A 258 -9.59 -5.56 -15.63
C TYR A 258 -10.37 -4.38 -15.02
N LEU A 259 -10.02 -3.16 -15.43
CA LEU A 259 -10.75 -1.95 -15.06
C LEU A 259 -12.13 -1.92 -15.74
N ARG A 260 -13.13 -2.50 -15.11
CA ARG A 260 -14.52 -2.49 -15.58
C ARG A 260 -15.10 -1.08 -15.51
N SER A 261 -15.95 -0.73 -16.47
CA SER A 261 -16.72 0.51 -16.43
C SER A 261 -17.70 0.55 -15.24
N PRO A 262 -18.12 1.75 -14.80
CA PRO A 262 -19.19 1.88 -13.81
C PRO A 262 -20.45 1.11 -14.22
N GLU A 263 -20.82 1.16 -15.49
CA GLU A 263 -21.98 0.47 -16.03
C GLU A 263 -21.89 -1.05 -15.85
N GLU A 264 -20.73 -1.65 -16.12
CA GLU A 264 -20.48 -3.08 -15.89
C GLU A 264 -20.56 -3.46 -14.42
N MET A 265 -19.98 -2.64 -13.53
CA MET A 265 -20.06 -2.88 -12.09
C MET A 265 -21.49 -2.80 -11.56
N TYR A 266 -22.29 -1.84 -12.03
CA TYR A 266 -23.71 -1.77 -11.70
C TYR A 266 -24.56 -2.87 -12.31
N GLN A 267 -24.17 -3.46 -13.45
CA GLN A 267 -24.83 -4.66 -14.00
C GLN A 267 -24.63 -5.89 -13.10
N ILE A 268 -23.47 -5.98 -12.45
CA ILE A 268 -23.11 -7.12 -11.59
C ILE A 268 -23.68 -6.93 -10.18
N PHE A 269 -23.51 -5.74 -9.59
CA PHE A 269 -23.77 -5.50 -8.17
C PHE A 269 -24.93 -4.54 -7.88
N GLY A 270 -25.63 -4.05 -8.91
CA GLY A 270 -26.72 -3.08 -8.73
C GLY A 270 -27.89 -3.57 -7.89
N ASP A 271 -28.05 -4.88 -7.76
CA ASP A 271 -29.07 -5.52 -6.90
C ASP A 271 -28.56 -5.74 -5.45
N VAL A 272 -27.28 -5.54 -5.16
CA VAL A 272 -26.71 -5.61 -3.79
C VAL A 272 -26.80 -4.22 -3.15
N PRO A 273 -27.62 -4.05 -2.09
CA PRO A 273 -27.91 -2.72 -1.55
C PRO A 273 -26.66 -1.96 -1.14
N GLY A 274 -26.44 -0.78 -1.72
CA GLY A 274 -25.34 0.11 -1.39
C GLY A 274 -23.97 -0.31 -1.91
N ALA A 275 -23.80 -1.52 -2.49
CA ALA A 275 -22.49 -2.05 -2.83
C ALA A 275 -21.69 -1.17 -3.80
N CYS A 276 -22.35 -0.59 -4.80
CA CYS A 276 -21.72 0.34 -5.73
C CYS A 276 -21.62 1.76 -5.17
N GLU A 277 -22.68 2.23 -4.53
CA GLU A 277 -22.77 3.59 -3.97
C GLU A 277 -21.73 3.80 -2.85
N ASN A 278 -21.51 2.80 -2.01
CA ASN A 278 -20.51 2.86 -0.93
C ASN A 278 -19.08 3.00 -1.44
N THR A 279 -18.80 2.64 -2.70
CA THR A 279 -17.48 2.93 -3.28
C THR A 279 -17.21 4.42 -3.38
N LEU A 280 -18.24 5.20 -3.73
CA LEU A 280 -18.14 6.65 -3.80
C LEU A 280 -18.17 7.31 -2.42
N GLU A 281 -18.93 6.76 -1.46
CA GLU A 281 -18.91 7.21 -0.06
C GLU A 281 -17.50 7.05 0.53
N ILE A 282 -16.88 5.88 0.37
CA ILE A 282 -15.50 5.64 0.80
C ILE A 282 -14.54 6.59 0.08
N ALA A 283 -14.72 6.78 -1.23
CA ALA A 283 -13.89 7.71 -2.00
C ALA A 283 -14.04 9.16 -1.49
N GLU A 284 -15.23 9.60 -1.10
CA GLU A 284 -15.45 10.93 -0.54
C GLU A 284 -14.76 11.09 0.82
N ARG A 285 -14.84 10.09 1.68
CA ARG A 285 -14.27 10.07 3.03
C ARG A 285 -12.74 10.04 3.02
N CYS A 286 -12.13 9.34 2.06
CA CYS A 286 -10.67 9.19 1.98
C CYS A 286 -10.02 10.48 1.47
N ASN A 287 -9.29 11.18 2.36
CA ASN A 287 -8.59 12.42 2.04
C ASN A 287 -7.19 12.41 2.62
N VAL A 288 -6.20 12.11 1.77
CA VAL A 288 -4.79 12.00 2.14
C VAL A 288 -3.95 12.99 1.38
N GLU A 289 -2.94 13.53 2.05
CA GLU A 289 -1.99 14.46 1.45
C GLU A 289 -0.55 14.09 1.81
N PHE A 290 0.33 14.10 0.80
CA PHE A 290 1.77 14.02 0.99
C PHE A 290 2.35 15.43 1.10
N ASN A 291 3.08 15.70 2.19
CA ASN A 291 3.77 16.98 2.36
C ASN A 291 5.06 17.01 1.52
N THR A 292 4.94 17.47 0.27
CA THR A 292 6.07 17.56 -0.66
C THR A 292 6.95 18.80 -0.47
N LYS A 293 6.60 19.68 0.47
CA LYS A 293 7.33 20.92 0.76
C LYS A 293 8.11 20.87 2.07
N ALA A 294 7.90 19.85 2.88
CA ALA A 294 8.61 19.70 4.14
C ALA A 294 10.07 19.32 3.90
N ASN A 295 10.95 19.96 4.64
CA ASN A 295 12.35 19.57 4.72
C ASN A 295 12.51 18.59 5.90
N TYR A 296 12.79 17.32 5.59
CA TYR A 296 12.99 16.26 6.58
C TYR A 296 14.48 15.97 6.82
N MET A 297 15.36 16.92 6.52
CA MET A 297 16.78 16.78 6.86
C MET A 297 16.94 16.66 8.38
N PRO A 298 17.70 15.68 8.87
CA PRO A 298 18.03 15.60 10.28
C PRO A 298 18.84 16.83 10.70
N ASN A 299 18.56 17.36 11.90
CA ASN A 299 19.38 18.39 12.50
C ASN A 299 20.77 17.82 12.84
N PHE A 300 21.81 18.46 12.40
CA PHE A 300 23.17 18.06 12.73
C PHE A 300 23.49 18.48 14.18
N PRO A 301 24.01 17.58 15.03
CA PRO A 301 24.38 17.95 16.39
C PRO A 301 25.58 18.92 16.37
N VAL A 302 25.39 20.11 16.88
CA VAL A 302 26.43 21.16 16.97
C VAL A 302 26.81 21.41 18.42
N PRO A 303 28.04 21.92 18.71
CA PRO A 303 28.45 22.29 20.05
C PRO A 303 27.53 23.33 20.72
N GLU A 304 27.53 23.38 22.04
CA GLU A 304 26.77 24.36 22.81
C GLU A 304 27.15 25.80 22.43
N GLY A 305 26.14 26.63 22.16
CA GLY A 305 26.31 28.02 21.72
C GLY A 305 26.43 28.16 20.20
N GLU A 306 26.43 27.08 19.43
CA GLU A 306 26.43 27.11 17.97
C GLU A 306 25.04 26.75 17.40
N ASN A 307 24.83 27.12 16.12
CA ASN A 307 23.80 26.59 15.28
C ASN A 307 24.44 25.95 14.02
N GLU A 308 23.64 25.28 13.18
CA GLU A 308 24.19 24.62 11.98
C GLU A 308 24.92 25.57 11.03
N GLU A 309 24.45 26.80 10.91
CA GLU A 309 25.09 27.84 10.05
C GLU A 309 26.44 28.24 10.59
N SER A 310 26.51 28.67 11.88
CA SER A 310 27.75 29.11 12.48
C SER A 310 28.79 27.99 12.58
N TRP A 311 28.32 26.75 12.84
CA TRP A 311 29.19 25.58 12.88
C TRP A 311 29.71 25.23 11.47
N PHE A 312 28.87 25.30 10.45
CA PHE A 312 29.26 25.08 9.05
C PHE A 312 30.36 26.02 8.62
N VAL A 313 30.22 27.31 8.90
CA VAL A 313 31.25 28.33 8.58
C VAL A 313 32.58 27.99 9.26
N LYS A 314 32.55 27.59 10.53
CA LYS A 314 33.76 27.19 11.28
C LYS A 314 34.42 25.91 10.72
N GLU A 315 33.61 24.94 10.31
CA GLU A 315 34.14 23.72 9.69
C GLU A 315 34.77 23.99 8.33
N VAL A 316 34.18 24.89 7.51
CA VAL A 316 34.81 25.34 6.25
C VAL A 316 36.14 26.05 6.51
N GLU A 317 36.18 26.95 7.48
CA GLU A 317 37.41 27.69 7.82
C GLU A 317 38.50 26.72 8.33
N ARG A 318 38.13 25.75 9.17
CA ARG A 318 39.04 24.70 9.61
C ARG A 318 39.58 23.89 8.44
N GLY A 319 38.72 23.55 7.47
CA GLY A 319 39.09 22.84 6.26
C GLY A 319 40.03 23.64 5.34
N LEU A 320 39.83 24.95 5.23
CA LEU A 320 40.73 25.85 4.49
C LEU A 320 42.15 25.88 5.11
N HIS A 321 42.25 26.04 6.42
CA HIS A 321 43.54 26.01 7.13
C HIS A 321 44.24 24.67 7.05
N TYR A 322 43.49 23.58 7.09
CA TYR A 322 44.05 22.24 6.90
C TYR A 322 44.66 22.05 5.51
N ARG A 323 43.99 22.54 4.47
CA ARG A 323 44.46 22.42 3.07
C ARG A 323 45.58 23.41 2.70
N PHE A 324 45.57 24.57 3.33
CA PHE A 324 46.51 25.65 3.07
C PHE A 324 47.20 26.11 4.34
N PRO A 325 48.09 25.25 4.93
CA PRO A 325 48.73 25.53 6.22
C PRO A 325 49.67 26.76 6.18
N ASN A 326 50.14 27.16 4.99
CA ASN A 326 51.01 28.32 4.79
C ASN A 326 50.24 29.60 4.42
N GLY A 327 48.94 29.62 4.54
CA GLY A 327 48.03 30.72 4.20
C GLY A 327 47.08 30.38 3.05
N VAL A 328 45.83 30.77 3.18
CA VAL A 328 44.79 30.55 2.15
C VAL A 328 44.97 31.59 1.05
N PRO A 329 45.13 31.19 -0.24
CA PRO A 329 45.21 32.14 -1.35
C PRO A 329 43.92 32.99 -1.48
N ASP A 330 44.04 34.29 -1.82
CA ASP A 330 42.88 35.19 -1.90
C ASP A 330 41.74 34.67 -2.78
N LYS A 331 42.05 34.13 -3.96
CA LYS A 331 41.05 33.53 -4.85
C LYS A 331 40.31 32.37 -4.25
N VAL A 332 40.96 31.56 -3.42
CA VAL A 332 40.36 30.42 -2.73
C VAL A 332 39.43 30.91 -1.62
N ARG A 333 39.85 31.95 -0.92
CA ARG A 333 39.05 32.59 0.12
C ARG A 333 37.77 33.21 -0.45
N GLU A 334 37.93 34.03 -1.49
CA GLU A 334 36.80 34.65 -2.20
C GLU A 334 35.79 33.62 -2.67
N GLN A 335 36.28 32.51 -3.25
CA GLN A 335 35.40 31.42 -3.69
C GLN A 335 34.70 30.70 -2.52
N ALA A 336 35.41 30.44 -1.44
CA ALA A 336 34.85 29.80 -0.26
C ALA A 336 33.77 30.67 0.40
N GLU A 337 34.02 32.01 0.51
CA GLU A 337 33.05 32.96 1.04
C GLU A 337 31.79 33.00 0.18
N TYR A 338 31.95 32.99 -1.15
CA TYR A 338 30.82 32.94 -2.09
C TYR A 338 30.00 31.68 -1.92
N GLU A 339 30.64 30.49 -1.88
CA GLU A 339 29.96 29.23 -1.76
C GLU A 339 29.26 29.06 -0.39
N VAL A 340 29.92 29.48 0.69
CA VAL A 340 29.31 29.51 2.03
C VAL A 340 28.08 30.40 2.03
N GLY A 341 28.16 31.61 1.41
CA GLY A 341 27.01 32.50 1.30
C GLY A 341 25.83 31.88 0.55
N VAL A 342 26.10 31.19 -0.56
CA VAL A 342 25.07 30.49 -1.32
C VAL A 342 24.42 29.37 -0.48
N ILE A 343 25.22 28.50 0.13
CA ILE A 343 24.74 27.35 0.92
C ILE A 343 23.89 27.84 2.11
N THR A 344 24.36 28.88 2.80
CA THR A 344 23.67 29.48 3.94
C THR A 344 22.34 30.13 3.50
N SER A 345 22.36 30.93 2.44
CA SER A 345 21.15 31.59 1.94
C SER A 345 20.07 30.62 1.46
N MET A 346 20.46 29.44 1.01
CA MET A 346 19.57 28.36 0.59
C MET A 346 19.09 27.49 1.76
N GLY A 347 19.63 27.66 2.98
CA GLY A 347 19.24 26.89 4.17
C GLY A 347 19.76 25.45 4.21
N PHE A 348 20.91 25.17 3.58
CA PHE A 348 21.51 23.83 3.51
C PHE A 348 22.79 23.59 4.35
N PRO A 349 23.19 24.42 5.34
CA PRO A 349 24.35 24.13 6.18
C PRO A 349 24.31 22.74 6.81
N GLY A 350 23.16 22.35 7.39
CA GLY A 350 22.97 21.03 8.01
C GLY A 350 23.23 19.87 7.06
N TYR A 351 22.77 19.96 5.81
CA TYR A 351 23.06 18.95 4.78
C TYR A 351 24.57 18.76 4.56
N PHE A 352 25.28 19.86 4.39
CA PHE A 352 26.73 19.82 4.17
C PHE A 352 27.48 19.28 5.38
N LEU A 353 27.04 19.61 6.60
CA LEU A 353 27.60 19.08 7.84
C LEU A 353 27.41 17.57 7.93
N VAL A 354 26.20 17.05 7.68
CA VAL A 354 25.90 15.60 7.66
C VAL A 354 26.76 14.88 6.64
N VAL A 355 26.87 15.41 5.41
CA VAL A 355 27.68 14.79 4.34
C VAL A 355 29.16 14.81 4.69
N ALA A 356 29.66 15.94 5.22
CA ALA A 356 31.06 16.04 5.66
C ALA A 356 31.38 15.06 6.80
N ASP A 357 30.45 14.87 7.74
CA ASP A 357 30.64 13.99 8.88
C ASP A 357 30.85 12.53 8.44
N PHE A 358 29.95 11.96 7.66
CA PHE A 358 30.12 10.56 7.24
C PHE A 358 31.28 10.36 6.25
N ILE A 359 31.62 11.35 5.41
CA ILE A 359 32.81 11.30 4.57
C ILE A 359 34.08 11.31 5.41
N ASN A 360 34.15 12.16 6.42
CA ASN A 360 35.30 12.26 7.31
C ASN A 360 35.42 10.99 8.18
N TRP A 361 34.30 10.46 8.67
CA TRP A 361 34.27 9.20 9.38
C TRP A 361 34.85 8.08 8.53
N ALA A 362 34.37 7.93 7.29
CA ALA A 362 34.87 6.88 6.38
C ALA A 362 36.37 7.00 6.12
N LYS A 363 36.88 8.23 5.86
CA LYS A 363 38.32 8.48 5.66
C LYS A 363 39.13 8.14 6.89
N ASN A 364 38.67 8.50 8.09
CA ASN A 364 39.37 8.22 9.35
C ASN A 364 39.41 6.72 9.66
N ASP A 365 38.40 5.96 9.20
CA ASP A 365 38.34 4.50 9.33
C ASP A 365 39.07 3.77 8.18
N GLY A 366 39.81 4.49 7.34
CA GLY A 366 40.60 3.92 6.25
C GLY A 366 39.79 3.49 5.02
N ILE A 367 38.53 3.86 4.95
CA ILE A 367 37.67 3.61 3.79
C ILE A 367 37.95 4.68 2.74
N ARG A 368 38.23 4.24 1.52
CA ARG A 368 38.46 5.12 0.39
C ARG A 368 37.11 5.77 -0.05
N VAL A 369 37.06 7.10 -0.09
CA VAL A 369 35.94 7.91 -0.56
C VAL A 369 36.36 8.68 -1.77
#